data_0d1ad858aba25cc20f26c7f1f6bb6e41
#
_entry.id   0d1ad858aba25cc20f26c7f1f6bb6e41
#
_cell.length_a   1.000
_cell.length_b   1.000
_cell.length_c   1.000
_cell.angle_alpha   90.00
_cell.angle_beta   90.00
_cell.angle_gamma   90.00
#
_symmetry.space_group_name_H-M   'P 1'
#
loop_
_entity.id
_entity.type
_entity.pdbx_description
1 polymer ?
#
loop_
_entity_poly.entity_id
_entity_poly.type
_entity_poly.pdbx_seq_one_letter_code
_entity_poly.pdbx_strand_id
1 'polypeptide(L)'
;MNDKPEGYSYAENVRFEINQNKLTDYSVASQFLNISQTDIVCVQHEYGLFGGPAGSHLLKLLGDLRMPVVTTLHTVLKDPAPEYRVVMSKLSDLSDKLVVMSRKASDFLKEIYAVPEDKIVFIHHGIPDTPFIDPSFYKDK
;
A
#
# COMPACT_ATOMS: atom_id res chain seq x y z
N MET A 1 6.79 7.92 -4.71
CA MET A 1 7.05 8.25 -3.29
C MET A 1 8.53 8.49 -3.12
N ASN A 2 8.91 9.63 -2.55
CA ASN A 2 10.31 10.03 -2.40
C ASN A 2 10.72 9.98 -0.94
N ASP A 3 11.76 9.22 -0.63
CA ASP A 3 12.43 9.17 0.69
C ASP A 3 13.60 10.16 0.79
N LYS A 4 14.01 10.74 -0.36
CA LYS A 4 15.07 11.75 -0.47
C LYS A 4 14.50 13.11 -0.85
N PRO A 5 15.03 14.21 -0.27
CA PRO A 5 14.56 15.56 -0.58
C PRO A 5 14.69 15.95 -2.05
N GLU A 6 15.76 15.51 -2.72
CA GLU A 6 16.02 15.76 -4.13
C GLU A 6 15.16 14.94 -5.08
N GLY A 7 14.41 13.93 -4.58
CA GLY A 7 13.58 13.04 -5.36
C GLY A 7 14.37 12.09 -6.26
N TYR A 8 13.72 11.63 -7.33
CA TYR A 8 14.27 10.69 -8.31
C TYR A 8 13.93 11.12 -9.73
N SER A 9 14.69 10.65 -10.71
CA SER A 9 14.29 10.78 -12.11
C SER A 9 13.29 9.68 -12.44
N TYR A 10 12.06 10.09 -12.76
CA TYR A 10 10.95 9.16 -13.07
C TYR A 10 10.65 9.14 -14.57
N ALA A 11 10.03 8.05 -15.01
CA ALA A 11 9.50 7.95 -16.36
C ALA A 11 8.26 8.87 -16.54
N GLU A 12 7.91 9.19 -17.78
CA GLU A 12 6.83 10.12 -18.12
C GLU A 12 5.43 9.72 -17.61
N ASN A 13 5.23 8.44 -17.28
CA ASN A 13 3.97 7.96 -16.70
C ASN A 13 3.79 8.36 -15.23
N VAL A 14 4.84 8.82 -14.55
CA VAL A 14 4.73 9.39 -13.21
C VAL A 14 4.22 10.82 -13.33
N ARG A 15 2.99 11.06 -12.86
CA ARG A 15 2.32 12.35 -12.96
C ARG A 15 2.40 13.19 -11.69
N PHE A 16 2.70 12.58 -10.58
CA PHE A 16 2.77 13.24 -9.29
C PHE A 16 3.79 12.56 -8.37
N GLU A 17 4.52 13.35 -7.59
CA GLU A 17 5.49 12.87 -6.62
C GLU A 17 5.09 13.31 -5.22
N ILE A 18 5.30 12.46 -4.23
CA ILE A 18 5.06 12.74 -2.82
C ILE A 18 6.38 12.56 -2.07
N ASN A 19 6.83 13.58 -1.35
CA ASN A 19 7.86 13.41 -0.34
C ASN A 19 7.24 12.71 0.88
N GLN A 20 7.75 11.53 1.23
CA GLN A 20 7.15 10.70 2.27
C GLN A 20 7.06 11.40 3.63
N ASN A 21 7.97 12.32 3.94
CA ASN A 21 8.04 13.01 5.23
C ASN A 21 7.26 14.33 5.27
N LYS A 22 6.67 14.75 4.14
CA LYS A 22 5.97 16.02 4.02
C LYS A 22 4.47 15.82 3.93
N LEU A 23 3.76 15.94 5.06
CA LEU A 23 2.32 15.66 5.16
C LEU A 23 1.48 16.49 4.17
N THR A 24 1.89 17.72 3.85
CA THR A 24 1.20 18.57 2.87
C THR A 24 1.17 17.96 1.47
N ASP A 25 2.19 17.20 1.08
CA ASP A 25 2.24 16.56 -0.24
C ASP A 25 1.15 15.49 -0.40
N TYR A 26 0.78 14.81 0.70
CA TYR A 26 -0.34 13.85 0.69
C TYR A 26 -1.68 14.55 0.45
N SER A 27 -1.89 15.74 1.02
CA SER A 27 -3.09 16.54 0.76
C SER A 27 -3.13 17.08 -0.66
N VAL A 28 -1.99 17.50 -1.22
CA VAL A 28 -1.92 17.96 -2.61
C VAL A 28 -2.14 16.78 -3.56
N ALA A 29 -1.63 15.58 -3.23
CA ALA A 29 -1.87 14.38 -4.02
C ALA A 29 -3.35 13.98 -4.05
N SER A 30 -4.07 14.06 -2.92
CA SER A 30 -5.52 13.80 -2.91
C SER A 30 -6.29 14.82 -3.75
N GLN A 31 -5.94 16.11 -3.68
CA GLN A 31 -6.53 17.14 -4.53
C GLN A 31 -6.27 16.86 -6.01
N PHE A 32 -5.03 16.52 -6.38
CA PHE A 32 -4.67 16.15 -7.75
C PHE A 32 -5.53 14.99 -8.26
N LEU A 33 -5.65 13.90 -7.49
CA LEU A 33 -6.46 12.75 -7.86
C LEU A 33 -7.95 13.11 -7.98
N ASN A 34 -8.48 13.92 -7.07
CA ASN A 34 -9.89 14.34 -7.08
C ASN A 34 -10.27 15.21 -8.28
N ILE A 35 -9.33 15.99 -8.85
CA ILE A 35 -9.59 16.84 -10.03
C ILE A 35 -9.22 16.14 -11.36
N SER A 36 -8.43 15.06 -11.30
CA SER A 36 -7.96 14.34 -12.50
C SER A 36 -8.98 13.35 -13.08
N GLN A 37 -10.23 13.37 -12.62
CA GLN A 37 -11.29 12.43 -13.04
C GLN A 37 -10.87 10.96 -12.86
N THR A 38 -10.16 10.67 -11.78
CA THR A 38 -9.71 9.31 -11.44
C THR A 38 -10.91 8.48 -10.99
N ASP A 39 -11.15 7.33 -11.62
CA ASP A 39 -12.26 6.45 -11.29
C ASP A 39 -12.01 5.59 -10.05
N ILE A 40 -10.75 5.18 -9.82
CA ILE A 40 -10.33 4.32 -8.73
C ILE A 40 -8.86 4.56 -8.37
N VAL A 41 -8.53 4.46 -7.09
CA VAL A 41 -7.15 4.52 -6.60
C VAL A 41 -6.70 3.15 -6.12
N CYS A 42 -5.60 2.65 -6.69
CA CYS A 42 -4.93 1.43 -6.26
C CYS A 42 -3.70 1.78 -5.43
N VAL A 43 -3.71 1.43 -4.15
CA VAL A 43 -2.59 1.65 -3.23
C VAL A 43 -1.75 0.38 -3.11
N GLN A 44 -0.44 0.49 -3.29
CA GLN A 44 0.52 -0.54 -2.92
C GLN A 44 1.07 -0.20 -1.54
N HIS A 45 0.59 -0.88 -0.51
CA HIS A 45 0.90 -0.56 0.88
C HIS A 45 2.05 -1.42 1.43
N GLU A 46 3.08 -0.72 1.91
CA GLU A 46 4.12 -1.25 2.80
C GLU A 46 4.43 -0.17 3.84
N TYR A 47 4.57 -0.56 5.11
CA TYR A 47 4.71 0.40 6.22
C TYR A 47 5.90 1.35 6.07
N GLY A 48 7.01 0.90 5.49
CA GLY A 48 8.21 1.71 5.28
C GLY A 48 8.15 2.72 4.13
N LEU A 49 7.09 2.67 3.28
CA LEU A 49 6.98 3.56 2.12
C LEU A 49 6.39 4.93 2.45
N PHE A 50 5.64 5.04 3.54
CA PHE A 50 4.89 6.24 3.88
C PHE A 50 5.44 6.87 5.15
N GLY A 51 5.45 8.20 5.23
CA GLY A 51 5.93 8.92 6.39
C GLY A 51 4.98 8.87 7.60
N GLY A 52 5.47 9.39 8.72
CA GLY A 52 4.77 9.35 10.00
C GLY A 52 4.86 8.00 10.70
N PRO A 53 4.42 7.93 11.97
CA PRO A 53 4.41 6.68 12.74
C PRO A 53 3.65 5.59 11.98
N ALA A 54 4.29 4.43 11.75
CA ALA A 54 3.72 3.29 11.02
C ALA A 54 3.13 3.64 9.63
N GLY A 55 3.64 4.67 8.95
CA GLY A 55 3.14 5.09 7.63
C GLY A 55 1.86 5.91 7.67
N SER A 56 1.52 6.52 8.81
CA SER A 56 0.23 7.18 9.05
C SER A 56 -0.08 8.36 8.12
N HIS A 57 0.91 8.97 7.45
CA HIS A 57 0.67 10.06 6.51
C HIS A 57 -0.22 9.64 5.33
N LEU A 58 -0.17 8.36 4.92
CA LEU A 58 -1.06 7.82 3.90
C LEU A 58 -2.55 8.04 4.23
N LEU A 59 -2.91 7.94 5.52
CA LEU A 59 -4.31 8.10 5.95
C LEU A 59 -4.86 9.49 5.62
N LYS A 60 -3.99 10.52 5.60
CA LYS A 60 -4.39 11.87 5.20
C LYS A 60 -4.78 11.94 3.73
N LEU A 61 -4.01 11.27 2.85
CA LEU A 61 -4.34 11.17 1.44
C LEU A 61 -5.66 10.44 1.25
N LEU A 62 -5.79 9.23 1.82
CA LEU A 62 -6.95 8.37 1.61
C LEU A 62 -8.24 8.99 2.16
N GLY A 63 -8.18 9.67 3.32
CA GLY A 63 -9.34 10.31 3.92
C GLY A 63 -9.91 11.48 3.12
N ASP A 64 -9.14 12.07 2.22
CA ASP A 64 -9.55 13.18 1.36
C ASP A 64 -9.99 12.73 -0.05
N LEU A 65 -9.85 11.42 -0.40
CA LEU A 65 -10.26 10.88 -1.70
C LEU A 65 -11.79 10.80 -1.83
N ARG A 66 -12.28 10.98 -3.06
CA ARG A 66 -13.72 10.95 -3.40
C ARG A 66 -14.11 9.74 -4.26
N MET A 67 -13.15 8.95 -4.68
CA MET A 67 -13.32 7.75 -5.49
C MET A 67 -12.99 6.50 -4.68
N PRO A 68 -13.41 5.31 -5.13
CA PRO A 68 -13.08 4.04 -4.47
C PRO A 68 -11.58 3.81 -4.34
N VAL A 69 -11.19 3.15 -3.24
CA VAL A 69 -9.81 2.80 -2.92
C VAL A 69 -9.66 1.29 -2.79
N VAL A 70 -8.73 0.72 -3.54
CA VAL A 70 -8.29 -0.67 -3.39
C VAL A 70 -6.86 -0.67 -2.87
N THR A 71 -6.63 -1.28 -1.71
CA THR A 71 -5.29 -1.34 -1.10
C THR A 71 -4.74 -2.76 -1.15
N THR A 72 -3.60 -2.94 -1.82
CA THR A 72 -2.83 -4.18 -1.77
C THR A 72 -1.85 -4.11 -0.60
N LEU A 73 -1.98 -5.07 0.32
CA LEU A 73 -1.16 -5.16 1.53
C LEU A 73 0.01 -6.12 1.29
N HIS A 74 1.23 -5.59 1.23
CA HIS A 74 2.44 -6.40 1.12
C HIS A 74 2.85 -7.01 2.45
N THR A 75 2.51 -6.37 3.57
CA THR A 75 2.75 -6.87 4.93
C THR A 75 1.50 -6.75 5.79
N VAL A 76 1.12 -7.85 6.47
CA VAL A 76 0.11 -7.90 7.53
C VAL A 76 0.74 -8.50 8.77
N LEU A 77 0.91 -7.70 9.82
CA LEU A 77 1.61 -8.10 11.03
C LEU A 77 0.71 -8.97 11.93
N LYS A 78 1.27 -10.08 12.43
CA LYS A 78 0.62 -10.96 13.40
C LYS A 78 0.51 -10.31 14.79
N ASP A 79 1.62 -9.71 15.24
CA ASP A 79 1.75 -9.08 16.56
C ASP A 79 2.10 -7.60 16.38
N PRO A 80 1.14 -6.75 15.94
CA PRO A 80 1.41 -5.35 15.66
C PRO A 80 1.59 -4.55 16.95
N ALA A 81 2.59 -3.67 17.00
CA ALA A 81 2.64 -2.62 18.01
C ALA A 81 1.40 -1.70 17.86
N PRO A 82 1.00 -0.97 18.92
CA PRO A 82 -0.25 -0.22 18.94
C PRO A 82 -0.42 0.76 17.76
N GLU A 83 0.64 1.46 17.37
CA GLU A 83 0.62 2.40 16.24
C GLU A 83 0.34 1.70 14.90
N TYR A 84 0.90 0.51 14.66
CA TYR A 84 0.63 -0.28 13.45
C TYR A 84 -0.81 -0.79 13.41
N ARG A 85 -1.34 -1.19 14.57
CA ARG A 85 -2.74 -1.63 14.69
C ARG A 85 -3.69 -0.49 14.34
N VAL A 86 -3.44 0.71 14.88
CA VAL A 86 -4.27 1.89 14.61
C VAL A 86 -4.23 2.28 13.12
N VAL A 87 -3.04 2.27 12.52
CA VAL A 87 -2.90 2.60 11.09
C VAL A 87 -3.61 1.57 10.23
N MET A 88 -3.43 0.27 10.48
CA MET A 88 -4.10 -0.78 9.70
C MET A 88 -5.63 -0.73 9.83
N SER A 89 -6.15 -0.49 11.04
CA SER A 89 -7.60 -0.32 11.23
C SER A 89 -8.14 0.83 10.39
N LYS A 90 -7.53 2.01 10.49
CA LYS A 90 -7.95 3.18 9.69
C LYS A 90 -7.77 2.97 8.18
N LEU A 91 -6.70 2.30 7.77
CA LEU A 91 -6.47 1.94 6.37
C LEU A 91 -7.58 1.02 5.85
N SER A 92 -7.99 0.05 6.67
CA SER A 92 -9.11 -0.82 6.36
C SER A 92 -10.44 -0.06 6.23
N ASP A 93 -10.69 0.91 7.11
CA ASP A 93 -11.90 1.72 7.06
C ASP A 93 -11.95 2.58 5.77
N LEU A 94 -10.82 3.14 5.37
CA LEU A 94 -10.66 4.01 4.20
C LEU A 94 -10.52 3.28 2.86
N SER A 95 -10.41 1.95 2.88
CA SER A 95 -10.32 1.12 1.67
C SER A 95 -11.63 0.40 1.41
N ASP A 96 -12.10 0.39 0.17
CA ASP A 96 -13.27 -0.39 -0.25
C ASP A 96 -12.93 -1.89 -0.33
N LYS A 97 -11.71 -2.20 -0.78
CA LYS A 97 -11.18 -3.57 -0.79
C LYS A 97 -9.73 -3.61 -0.33
N LEU A 98 -9.39 -4.68 0.37
CA LEU A 98 -8.02 -5.02 0.77
C LEU A 98 -7.58 -6.28 0.04
N VAL A 99 -6.56 -6.16 -0.79
CA VAL A 99 -5.96 -7.29 -1.50
C VAL A 99 -4.81 -7.84 -0.68
N VAL A 100 -4.80 -9.15 -0.47
CA VAL A 100 -3.72 -9.90 0.19
C VAL A 100 -3.22 -11.02 -0.71
N MET A 101 -1.94 -11.34 -0.62
CA MET A 101 -1.29 -12.33 -1.48
C MET A 101 -1.04 -13.67 -0.76
N SER A 102 -1.47 -13.80 0.50
CA SER A 102 -1.42 -15.06 1.24
C SER A 102 -2.71 -15.28 2.04
N ARG A 103 -3.12 -16.56 2.18
CA ARG A 103 -4.28 -16.94 3.01
C ARG A 103 -4.04 -16.54 4.48
N LYS A 104 -2.81 -16.69 4.96
CA LYS A 104 -2.43 -16.31 6.32
C LYS A 104 -2.62 -14.82 6.59
N ALA A 105 -2.33 -13.95 5.62
CA ALA A 105 -2.60 -12.52 5.74
C ALA A 105 -4.11 -12.23 5.81
N SER A 106 -4.93 -12.96 5.05
CA SER A 106 -6.39 -12.88 5.15
C SER A 106 -6.89 -13.27 6.55
N ASP A 107 -6.34 -14.35 7.12
CA ASP A 107 -6.72 -14.79 8.47
C ASP A 107 -6.32 -13.73 9.51
N PHE A 108 -5.13 -13.16 9.43
CA PHE A 108 -4.69 -12.08 10.32
C PHE A 108 -5.58 -10.84 10.24
N LEU A 109 -6.02 -10.44 9.05
CA LEU A 109 -6.93 -9.31 8.89
C LEU A 109 -8.25 -9.55 9.61
N LYS A 110 -8.79 -10.76 9.54
CA LYS A 110 -10.04 -11.13 10.21
C LYS A 110 -9.86 -11.24 11.73
N GLU A 111 -8.86 -12.00 12.17
CA GLU A 111 -8.71 -12.40 13.58
C GLU A 111 -8.11 -11.29 14.45
N ILE A 112 -7.17 -10.51 13.89
CA ILE A 112 -6.39 -9.54 14.66
C ILE A 112 -6.91 -8.12 14.49
N TYR A 113 -7.33 -7.78 13.25
CA TYR A 113 -7.76 -6.43 12.89
C TYR A 113 -9.28 -6.29 12.74
N ALA A 114 -10.03 -7.41 12.88
CA ALA A 114 -11.49 -7.46 12.78
C ALA A 114 -12.04 -6.89 11.43
N VAL A 115 -11.27 -7.06 10.36
CA VAL A 115 -11.67 -6.62 9.02
C VAL A 115 -12.81 -7.52 8.50
N PRO A 116 -13.93 -6.94 8.01
CA PRO A 116 -15.01 -7.71 7.40
C PRO A 116 -14.51 -8.54 6.20
N GLU A 117 -14.99 -9.79 6.11
CA GLU A 117 -14.53 -10.73 5.08
C GLU A 117 -14.83 -10.26 3.66
N ASP A 118 -15.95 -9.58 3.47
CA ASP A 118 -16.36 -9.02 2.19
C ASP A 118 -15.42 -7.90 1.68
N LYS A 119 -14.63 -7.28 2.56
CA LYS A 119 -13.57 -6.32 2.18
C LYS A 119 -12.28 -7.01 1.74
N ILE A 120 -12.06 -8.27 2.10
CA ILE A 120 -10.79 -8.97 1.86
C ILE A 120 -10.85 -9.72 0.52
N VAL A 121 -9.87 -9.48 -0.33
CA VAL A 121 -9.72 -10.16 -1.62
C VAL A 121 -8.36 -10.88 -1.64
N PHE A 122 -8.39 -12.19 -1.79
CA PHE A 122 -7.18 -12.98 -1.94
C PHE A 122 -6.81 -13.10 -3.41
N ILE A 123 -5.65 -12.59 -3.79
CA ILE A 123 -5.09 -12.71 -5.13
C ILE A 123 -3.65 -13.21 -4.99
N HIS A 124 -3.31 -14.29 -5.66
CA HIS A 124 -1.95 -14.84 -5.65
C HIS A 124 -0.94 -13.80 -6.18
N HIS A 125 0.26 -13.81 -5.60
CA HIS A 125 1.36 -13.00 -6.11
C HIS A 125 1.68 -13.44 -7.55
N GLY A 126 1.75 -12.47 -8.47
CA GLY A 126 2.20 -12.73 -9.83
C GLY A 126 3.68 -13.09 -9.85
N ILE A 127 4.04 -14.04 -10.68
CA ILE A 127 5.43 -14.40 -10.96
C ILE A 127 5.66 -14.30 -12.47
N PRO A 128 6.84 -13.88 -12.91
CA PRO A 128 7.19 -13.92 -14.33
C PRO A 128 7.13 -15.36 -14.85
N ASP A 129 6.60 -15.53 -16.06
CA ASP A 129 6.68 -16.83 -16.78
C ASP A 129 8.10 -16.98 -17.35
N THR A 130 9.01 -17.42 -16.51
CA THR A 130 10.39 -17.67 -16.86
C THR A 130 10.70 -19.17 -16.76
N PRO A 131 11.58 -19.73 -17.63
CA PRO A 131 12.04 -21.09 -17.49
C PRO A 131 12.61 -21.32 -16.09
N PHE A 132 12.34 -22.50 -15.53
CA PHE A 132 12.97 -22.90 -14.26
C PHE A 132 14.49 -22.96 -14.44
N ILE A 133 15.21 -22.16 -13.67
CA ILE A 133 16.66 -22.20 -13.59
C ILE A 133 17.02 -22.77 -12.22
N ASP A 134 17.75 -23.90 -12.22
CA ASP A 134 18.22 -24.51 -10.98
C ASP A 134 19.04 -23.47 -10.18
N PRO A 135 18.68 -23.22 -8.92
CA PRO A 135 19.43 -22.29 -8.06
C PRO A 135 20.92 -22.64 -7.92
N SER A 136 21.29 -23.91 -8.11
CA SER A 136 22.68 -24.37 -8.10
C SER A 136 23.50 -23.80 -9.25
N PHE A 137 22.87 -23.47 -10.38
CA PHE A 137 23.55 -22.94 -11.57
C PHE A 137 24.37 -21.67 -11.31
N TYR A 138 23.94 -20.87 -10.35
CA TYR A 138 24.59 -19.60 -10.00
C TYR A 138 25.50 -19.69 -8.76
N LYS A 139 25.49 -20.84 -8.03
CA LYS A 139 26.33 -21.00 -6.82
C LYS A 139 27.76 -21.43 -7.12
N ASP A 140 28.03 -21.95 -8.32
CA ASP A 140 29.34 -22.50 -8.73
C ASP A 140 30.11 -21.52 -9.63
N LYS A 141 29.69 -20.24 -9.66
CA LYS A 141 30.38 -19.13 -10.33
C LYS A 141 30.70 -18.05 -9.32
#